data_e9c8de571a3cc7f256d7fddcd8c6f915
#
_entry.id   e9c8de571a3cc7f256d7fddcd8c6f915
#
_cell.length_a   1.000
_cell.length_b   1.000
_cell.length_c   1.000
_cell.angle_alpha   90.00
_cell.angle_beta   90.00
_cell.angle_gamma   90.00
#
_symmetry.space_group_name_H-M   'P 1'
#
loop_
_entity.id
_entity.type
_entity.pdbx_description
1 polymer ?
#
loop_
_entity_poly.entity_id
_entity_poly.type
_entity_poly.pdbx_seq_one_letter_code
_entity_poly.pdbx_strand_id
1 'polypeptide(L)'
;SSNTMRSEPKPLIIIVEDEEELAKVVATHLEGAGMQTQICSRGAHALRFLKTNFANLMLLDINLPDQTGFSLLEELRANDIAVPTIIVTGNAQEVSKIKGFELGSDDYVTKPFSYPELIARIKAVLRRAESQRDLNVTKNVKVSDEPFNFCGAEVIPLRLEVKLPSGKMASIGRKDLGIM
;
A
#
# COMPACT_ATOMS: atom_id res chain seq x y z
N SER A 1 -23.83 27.39 5.29
CA SER A 1 -22.69 26.76 4.62
C SER A 1 -22.41 25.41 5.26
N SER A 2 -23.03 24.39 4.73
CA SER A 2 -22.76 23.01 5.13
C SER A 2 -21.38 22.63 4.63
N ASN A 3 -20.41 22.70 5.51
CA ASN A 3 -19.10 22.14 5.30
C ASN A 3 -19.25 20.61 5.35
N THR A 4 -19.61 20.02 4.23
CA THR A 4 -19.63 18.56 4.10
C THR A 4 -18.18 18.14 4.14
N MET A 5 -17.66 17.80 5.33
CA MET A 5 -16.43 17.08 5.46
C MET A 5 -16.59 15.79 4.67
N ARG A 6 -16.01 15.72 3.48
CA ARG A 6 -15.85 14.47 2.77
C ARG A 6 -14.95 13.61 3.65
N SER A 7 -15.55 12.62 4.33
CA SER A 7 -14.78 11.62 5.03
C SER A 7 -13.84 10.96 4.01
N GLU A 8 -12.54 10.91 4.31
CA GLU A 8 -11.59 10.19 3.48
C GLU A 8 -12.06 8.74 3.31
N PRO A 9 -11.91 8.16 2.09
CA PRO A 9 -12.31 6.78 1.88
C PRO A 9 -11.51 5.87 2.82
N LYS A 10 -12.21 4.95 3.49
CA LYS A 10 -11.59 3.98 4.39
C LYS A 10 -10.70 3.02 3.58
N PRO A 11 -9.48 2.73 4.05
CA PRO A 11 -8.64 1.77 3.38
C PRO A 11 -9.24 0.37 3.42
N LEU A 12 -9.13 -0.36 2.32
CA LEU A 12 -9.57 -1.74 2.23
C LEU A 12 -8.41 -2.69 2.53
N ILE A 13 -8.62 -3.54 3.53
CA ILE A 13 -7.67 -4.58 3.93
C ILE A 13 -8.22 -5.94 3.50
N ILE A 14 -7.50 -6.66 2.67
CA ILE A 14 -7.83 -8.03 2.34
C ILE A 14 -7.19 -8.96 3.38
N ILE A 15 -7.99 -9.83 3.99
CA ILE A 15 -7.56 -10.78 5.03
C ILE A 15 -7.57 -12.17 4.42
N VAL A 16 -6.38 -12.74 4.20
CA VAL A 16 -6.23 -14.07 3.63
C VAL A 16 -5.91 -15.04 4.76
N GLU A 17 -6.93 -15.72 5.25
CA GLU A 17 -6.91 -16.60 6.41
C GLU A 17 -7.97 -17.66 6.28
N ASP A 18 -7.61 -18.93 6.43
CA ASP A 18 -8.54 -20.06 6.33
C ASP A 18 -9.33 -20.34 7.62
N GLU A 19 -8.80 -19.94 8.76
CA GLU A 19 -9.52 -20.04 10.03
C GLU A 19 -10.58 -18.96 10.12
N GLU A 20 -11.84 -19.36 9.87
CA GLU A 20 -12.97 -18.44 9.72
C GLU A 20 -13.20 -17.56 10.95
N GLU A 21 -13.14 -18.13 12.15
CA GLU A 21 -13.34 -17.39 13.40
C GLU A 21 -12.24 -16.34 13.61
N LEU A 22 -11.01 -16.70 13.37
CA LEU A 22 -9.88 -15.74 13.47
C LEU A 22 -10.04 -14.61 12.46
N ALA A 23 -10.37 -14.95 11.22
CA ALA A 23 -10.56 -13.94 10.17
C ALA A 23 -11.67 -12.94 10.53
N LYS A 24 -12.77 -13.41 11.07
CA LYS A 24 -13.88 -12.56 11.53
C LYS A 24 -13.50 -11.65 12.69
N VAL A 25 -12.77 -12.18 13.67
CA VAL A 25 -12.30 -11.39 14.82
C VAL A 25 -11.32 -10.31 14.36
N VAL A 26 -10.39 -10.65 13.50
CA VAL A 26 -9.46 -9.68 12.89
C VAL A 26 -10.24 -8.60 12.14
N ALA A 27 -11.17 -8.99 11.29
CA ALA A 27 -12.01 -8.05 10.54
C ALA A 27 -12.75 -7.08 11.46
N THR A 28 -13.36 -7.58 12.54
CA THR A 28 -14.08 -6.76 13.52
C THR A 28 -13.16 -5.69 14.13
N HIS A 29 -11.93 -6.06 14.52
CA HIS A 29 -10.98 -5.12 15.09
C HIS A 29 -10.52 -4.06 14.07
N LEU A 30 -10.29 -4.47 12.82
CA LEU A 30 -9.88 -3.54 11.76
C LEU A 30 -11.01 -2.57 11.39
N GLU A 31 -12.23 -3.06 11.32
CA GLU A 31 -13.41 -2.22 11.08
C GLU A 31 -13.63 -1.20 12.20
N GLY A 32 -13.43 -1.63 13.45
CA GLY A 32 -13.44 -0.73 14.61
C GLY A 32 -12.34 0.34 14.57
N ALA A 33 -11.25 0.09 13.85
CA ALA A 33 -10.17 1.03 13.64
C ALA A 33 -10.35 1.92 12.38
N GLY A 34 -11.50 1.86 11.72
CA GLY A 34 -11.84 2.69 10.56
C GLY A 34 -11.41 2.12 9.22
N MET A 35 -11.21 0.83 9.11
CA MET A 35 -10.83 0.15 7.87
C MET A 35 -12.01 -0.65 7.31
N GLN A 36 -12.02 -0.88 5.99
CA GLN A 36 -12.88 -1.85 5.35
C GLN A 36 -12.13 -3.18 5.24
N THR A 37 -12.84 -4.29 5.26
CA THR A 37 -12.24 -5.63 5.20
C THR A 37 -12.88 -6.50 4.13
N GLN A 38 -12.06 -7.37 3.53
CA GLN A 38 -12.49 -8.44 2.65
C GLN A 38 -11.79 -9.71 3.09
N ILE A 39 -12.55 -10.73 3.47
CA ILE A 39 -12.01 -12.02 3.90
C ILE A 39 -11.92 -12.96 2.71
N CYS A 40 -10.76 -13.59 2.55
CA CYS A 40 -10.53 -14.67 1.60
C CYS A 40 -9.96 -15.87 2.34
N SER A 41 -10.65 -17.01 2.27
CA SER A 41 -10.25 -18.24 2.98
C SER A 41 -9.14 -19.02 2.25
N ARG A 42 -8.85 -18.67 1.00
CA ARG A 42 -7.87 -19.34 0.14
C ARG A 42 -7.08 -18.35 -0.69
N GLY A 43 -5.86 -18.73 -1.07
CA GLY A 43 -5.03 -17.92 -1.95
C GLY A 43 -5.67 -17.65 -3.31
N ALA A 44 -6.35 -18.65 -3.89
CA ALA A 44 -7.03 -18.49 -5.17
C ALA A 44 -8.15 -17.44 -5.14
N HIS A 45 -8.85 -17.30 -4.02
CA HIS A 45 -9.87 -16.26 -3.84
C HIS A 45 -9.23 -14.87 -3.78
N ALA A 46 -8.12 -14.74 -3.05
CA ALA A 46 -7.37 -13.50 -2.95
C ALA A 46 -6.85 -13.05 -4.32
N LEU A 47 -6.25 -13.96 -5.07
CA LEU A 47 -5.76 -13.68 -6.43
C LEU A 47 -6.89 -13.20 -7.34
N ARG A 48 -8.01 -13.90 -7.34
CA ARG A 48 -9.19 -13.55 -8.14
C ARG A 48 -9.72 -12.16 -7.78
N PHE A 49 -9.84 -11.88 -6.49
CA PHE A 49 -10.30 -10.58 -6.00
C PHE A 49 -9.36 -9.46 -6.47
N LEU A 50 -8.06 -9.65 -6.30
CA LEU A 50 -7.05 -8.62 -6.60
C LEU A 50 -6.81 -8.41 -8.10
N LYS A 51 -7.24 -9.34 -8.96
CA LYS A 51 -7.22 -9.13 -10.42
C LYS A 51 -8.22 -8.07 -10.89
N THR A 52 -9.31 -7.89 -10.18
CA THR A 52 -10.42 -7.01 -10.58
C THR A 52 -10.72 -5.92 -9.55
N ASN A 53 -10.13 -5.97 -8.37
CA ASN A 53 -10.36 -5.01 -7.29
C ASN A 53 -9.05 -4.50 -6.72
N PHE A 54 -9.08 -3.27 -6.23
CA PHE A 54 -7.97 -2.67 -5.51
C PHE A 54 -8.09 -2.94 -4.01
N ALA A 55 -6.98 -3.26 -3.36
CA ALA A 55 -6.86 -3.29 -1.91
C ALA A 55 -5.65 -2.45 -1.47
N ASN A 56 -5.77 -1.79 -0.34
CA ASN A 56 -4.69 -0.96 0.20
C ASN A 56 -3.61 -1.78 0.89
N LEU A 57 -3.98 -2.95 1.43
CA LEU A 57 -3.08 -3.84 2.14
C LEU A 57 -3.65 -5.25 2.18
N MET A 58 -2.78 -6.24 2.17
CA MET A 58 -3.10 -7.64 2.36
C MET A 58 -2.48 -8.15 3.67
N LEU A 59 -3.30 -8.71 4.56
CA LEU A 59 -2.85 -9.58 5.64
C LEU A 59 -2.84 -11.00 5.12
N LEU A 60 -1.70 -11.65 5.14
CA LEU A 60 -1.52 -12.95 4.51
C LEU A 60 -0.99 -13.98 5.50
N ASP A 61 -1.80 -15.00 5.79
CA ASP A 61 -1.33 -16.19 6.50
C ASP A 61 -0.41 -17.01 5.56
N ILE A 62 0.71 -17.46 6.08
CA ILE A 62 1.64 -18.30 5.32
C ILE A 62 1.01 -19.66 5.01
N ASN A 63 0.25 -20.22 5.95
CA ASN A 63 -0.30 -21.57 5.84
C ASN A 63 -1.76 -21.52 5.37
N LEU A 64 -1.95 -21.54 4.06
CA LEU A 64 -3.26 -21.60 3.44
C LEU A 64 -3.56 -23.04 2.98
N PRO A 65 -4.85 -23.43 2.85
CA PRO A 65 -5.21 -24.79 2.51
C PRO A 65 -4.86 -25.19 1.08
N ASP A 66 -4.83 -24.25 0.15
CA ASP A 66 -4.58 -24.50 -1.28
C ASP A 66 -3.13 -24.23 -1.70
N GLN A 67 -2.41 -23.38 -0.98
CA GLN A 67 -1.05 -22.99 -1.28
C GLN A 67 -0.37 -22.31 -0.10
N THR A 68 0.94 -22.13 -0.17
CA THR A 68 1.65 -21.28 0.81
C THR A 68 1.41 -19.80 0.52
N GLY A 69 1.50 -18.96 1.54
CA GLY A 69 1.44 -17.51 1.34
C GLY A 69 2.55 -17.01 0.41
N PHE A 70 3.72 -17.63 0.42
CA PHE A 70 4.82 -17.30 -0.51
C PHE A 70 4.46 -17.58 -1.97
N SER A 71 3.81 -18.70 -2.21
CA SER A 71 3.32 -19.05 -3.55
C SER A 71 2.30 -18.03 -4.06
N LEU A 72 1.40 -17.59 -3.20
CA LEU A 72 0.45 -16.53 -3.55
C LEU A 72 1.16 -15.21 -3.91
N LEU A 73 2.17 -14.81 -3.14
CA LEU A 73 2.95 -13.60 -3.44
C LEU A 73 3.64 -13.70 -4.81
N GLU A 74 4.20 -14.85 -5.14
CA GLU A 74 4.81 -15.10 -6.45
C GLU A 74 3.78 -14.99 -7.58
N GLU A 75 2.60 -15.56 -7.41
CA GLU A 75 1.51 -15.48 -8.39
C GLU A 75 1.01 -14.04 -8.58
N LEU A 76 0.85 -13.29 -7.50
CA LEU A 76 0.47 -11.88 -7.58
C LEU A 76 1.51 -11.08 -8.37
N ARG A 77 2.78 -11.30 -8.08
CA ARG A 77 3.87 -10.63 -8.79
C ARG A 77 3.90 -11.00 -10.28
N ALA A 78 3.67 -12.27 -10.60
CA ALA A 78 3.59 -12.74 -11.98
C ALA A 78 2.42 -12.13 -12.77
N ASN A 79 1.39 -11.65 -12.07
CA ASN A 79 0.24 -10.95 -12.64
C ASN A 79 0.35 -9.42 -12.52
N ASP A 80 1.53 -8.89 -12.21
CA ASP A 80 1.80 -7.45 -12.02
C ASP A 80 0.90 -6.80 -10.95
N ILE A 81 0.51 -7.57 -9.94
CA ILE A 81 -0.29 -7.09 -8.81
C ILE A 81 0.64 -6.79 -7.64
N ALA A 82 0.81 -5.51 -7.34
CA ALA A 82 1.60 -5.02 -6.22
C ALA A 82 0.66 -4.51 -5.12
N VAL A 83 0.41 -5.34 -4.12
CA VAL A 83 -0.36 -4.96 -2.94
C VAL A 83 0.58 -4.98 -1.71
N PRO A 84 0.59 -3.91 -0.89
CA PRO A 84 1.33 -3.92 0.36
C PRO A 84 0.91 -5.10 1.22
N THR A 85 1.86 -5.87 1.74
CA THR A 85 1.58 -7.15 2.39
C THR A 85 2.23 -7.25 3.76
N ILE A 86 1.45 -7.62 4.76
CA ILE A 86 1.92 -8.06 6.07
C ILE A 86 1.71 -9.57 6.16
N ILE A 87 2.79 -10.32 6.37
CA ILE A 87 2.73 -11.76 6.56
C ILE A 87 2.41 -12.07 8.02
N VAL A 88 1.46 -12.98 8.23
CA VAL A 88 1.09 -13.47 9.55
C VAL A 88 1.53 -14.93 9.66
N THR A 89 2.33 -15.26 10.68
CA THR A 89 2.87 -16.60 10.88
C THR A 89 2.82 -17.03 12.34
N GLY A 90 2.55 -18.32 12.58
CA GLY A 90 2.60 -18.93 13.91
C GLY A 90 3.99 -19.44 14.30
N ASN A 91 4.96 -19.40 13.41
CA ASN A 91 6.28 -19.99 13.60
C ASN A 91 7.40 -18.95 13.47
N ALA A 92 8.14 -18.71 14.57
CA ALA A 92 9.27 -17.80 14.57
C ALA A 92 10.42 -18.23 13.63
N GLN A 93 10.56 -19.53 13.33
CA GLN A 93 11.55 -20.02 12.36
C GLN A 93 11.20 -19.63 10.93
N GLU A 94 9.93 -19.48 10.60
CA GLU A 94 9.47 -18.99 9.29
C GLU A 94 9.85 -17.53 9.05
N VAL A 95 9.99 -16.75 10.11
CA VAL A 95 10.44 -15.35 10.05
C VAL A 95 11.82 -15.23 9.39
N SER A 96 12.74 -16.16 9.69
CA SER A 96 14.06 -16.18 9.07
C SER A 96 13.98 -16.46 7.57
N LYS A 97 13.04 -17.31 7.13
CA LYS A 97 12.76 -17.56 5.71
C LYS A 97 12.15 -16.34 5.04
N ILE A 98 11.23 -15.65 5.72
CA ILE A 98 10.60 -14.40 5.23
C ILE A 98 11.68 -13.35 4.96
N LYS A 99 12.61 -13.17 5.88
CA LYS A 99 13.73 -12.23 5.73
C LYS A 99 14.72 -12.64 4.64
N GLY A 100 14.89 -13.95 4.42
CA GLY A 100 15.77 -14.49 3.40
C GLY A 100 15.18 -14.47 1.98
N PHE A 101 13.86 -14.36 1.86
CA PHE A 101 13.17 -14.25 0.58
C PHE A 101 12.78 -12.80 0.34
N GLU A 102 13.42 -12.13 -0.61
CA GLU A 102 13.02 -10.78 -1.08
C GLU A 102 11.70 -10.86 -1.87
N LEU A 103 10.65 -11.42 -1.27
CA LEU A 103 9.35 -11.64 -1.91
C LEU A 103 8.43 -10.41 -1.89
N GLY A 104 8.91 -9.28 -1.36
CA GLY A 104 8.14 -8.04 -1.39
C GLY A 104 7.08 -7.92 -0.31
N SER A 105 7.25 -8.62 0.83
CA SER A 105 6.46 -8.34 2.01
C SER A 105 6.98 -7.08 2.72
N ASP A 106 6.06 -6.27 3.23
CA ASP A 106 6.38 -4.99 3.86
C ASP A 106 6.63 -5.13 5.36
N ASP A 107 6.06 -6.14 5.98
CA ASP A 107 6.22 -6.45 7.40
C ASP A 107 5.73 -7.88 7.67
N TYR A 108 5.96 -8.35 8.87
CA TYR A 108 5.43 -9.63 9.35
C TYR A 108 4.98 -9.51 10.81
N VAL A 109 4.04 -10.35 11.20
CA VAL A 109 3.51 -10.45 12.55
C VAL A 109 3.45 -11.91 12.96
N THR A 110 3.87 -12.23 14.18
CA THR A 110 3.82 -13.60 14.71
C THR A 110 2.56 -13.80 15.53
N LYS A 111 1.93 -14.97 15.37
CA LYS A 111 0.84 -15.43 16.24
C LYS A 111 1.40 -16.03 17.54
N PRO A 112 0.82 -15.75 18.70
CA PRO A 112 -0.30 -14.83 18.93
C PRO A 112 0.17 -13.37 18.87
N PHE A 113 -0.67 -12.49 18.33
CA PHE A 113 -0.40 -11.05 18.26
C PHE A 113 -1.44 -10.26 19.05
N SER A 114 -1.08 -9.05 19.47
CA SER A 114 -2.06 -8.12 20.02
C SER A 114 -2.70 -7.30 18.89
N TYR A 115 -3.99 -7.00 18.98
CA TYR A 115 -4.67 -6.20 17.97
C TYR A 115 -4.16 -4.76 17.89
N PRO A 116 -3.83 -4.10 19.02
CA PRO A 116 -3.19 -2.77 18.94
C PRO A 116 -1.88 -2.80 18.16
N GLU A 117 -1.04 -3.82 18.33
CA GLU A 117 0.20 -3.99 17.57
C GLU A 117 -0.08 -4.21 16.08
N LEU A 118 -1.01 -5.11 15.75
CA LEU A 118 -1.38 -5.40 14.36
C LEU A 118 -1.88 -4.13 13.65
N ILE A 119 -2.78 -3.40 14.30
CA ILE A 119 -3.34 -2.16 13.76
C ILE A 119 -2.25 -1.10 13.56
N ALA A 120 -1.33 -0.96 14.52
CA ALA A 120 -0.21 -0.03 14.40
C ALA A 120 0.70 -0.36 13.22
N ARG A 121 1.00 -1.64 12.99
CA ARG A 121 1.80 -2.11 11.85
C ARG A 121 1.08 -1.87 10.52
N ILE A 122 -0.22 -2.15 10.46
CA ILE A 122 -1.04 -1.88 9.28
C ILE A 122 -0.99 -0.39 8.92
N LYS A 123 -1.24 0.48 9.89
CA LYS A 123 -1.19 1.94 9.69
C LYS A 123 0.17 2.41 9.22
N ALA A 124 1.26 1.84 9.75
CA ALA A 124 2.62 2.17 9.34
C ALA A 124 2.88 1.77 7.87
N VAL A 125 2.46 0.58 7.47
CA VAL A 125 2.61 0.11 6.08
C VAL A 125 1.77 0.96 5.13
N LEU A 126 0.53 1.29 5.51
CA LEU A 126 -0.35 2.15 4.70
C LEU A 126 0.28 3.53 4.46
N ARG A 127 0.87 4.14 5.49
CA ARG A 127 1.56 5.44 5.35
C ARG A 127 2.75 5.36 4.41
N ARG A 128 3.57 4.32 4.51
CA ARG A 128 4.72 4.11 3.61
C ARG A 128 4.28 3.91 2.17
N ALA A 129 3.21 3.17 1.95
CA ALA A 129 2.66 2.94 0.62
C ALA A 129 2.14 4.22 -0.04
N GLU A 130 1.47 5.11 0.72
CA GLU A 130 1.05 6.43 0.24
C GLU A 130 2.25 7.29 -0.14
N SER A 131 3.27 7.37 0.72
CA SER A 131 4.49 8.12 0.45
C SER A 131 5.20 7.64 -0.81
N GLN A 132 5.26 6.33 -1.05
CA GLN A 132 5.85 5.77 -2.26
C GLN A 132 5.04 6.09 -3.52
N ARG A 133 3.71 6.10 -3.44
CA ARG A 133 2.86 6.53 -4.56
C ARG A 133 3.11 7.98 -4.92
N ASP A 134 3.20 8.85 -3.94
CA ASP A 134 3.50 10.28 -4.14
C ASP A 134 4.87 10.47 -4.80
N LEU A 135 5.89 9.72 -4.37
CA LEU A 135 7.22 9.74 -4.98
C LEU A 135 7.22 9.22 -6.43
N ASN A 136 6.41 8.21 -6.75
CA ASN A 136 6.29 7.70 -8.10
C ASN A 136 5.54 8.66 -9.02
N VAL A 137 4.59 9.40 -8.51
CA VAL A 137 3.93 10.49 -9.24
C VAL A 137 4.94 11.57 -9.59
N THR A 138 5.87 11.89 -8.67
CA THR A 138 6.92 12.88 -8.94
C THR A 138 8.00 12.39 -9.90
N LYS A 139 8.24 11.07 -10.01
CA LYS A 139 9.18 10.50 -10.99
C LYS A 139 8.69 10.56 -12.44
N ASN A 140 7.39 10.70 -12.65
CA ASN A 140 6.79 10.87 -13.96
C ASN A 140 6.71 12.33 -14.41
N VAL A 141 7.64 13.14 -13.96
CA VAL A 141 7.75 14.54 -14.35
C VAL A 141 8.13 14.62 -15.83
N LYS A 142 7.25 15.18 -16.65
CA LYS A 142 7.61 15.55 -18.00
C LYS A 142 8.47 16.80 -17.96
N VAL A 143 9.69 16.69 -18.43
CA VAL A 143 10.48 17.86 -18.75
C VAL A 143 9.83 18.46 -20.00
N SER A 144 9.21 19.60 -19.85
CA SER A 144 8.65 20.37 -20.97
C SER A 144 9.75 21.29 -21.48
N ASP A 145 10.11 21.17 -22.75
CA ASP A 145 11.05 22.05 -23.40
C ASP A 145 10.43 23.37 -23.83
N GLU A 146 9.13 23.55 -23.64
CA GLU A 146 8.41 24.76 -24.03
C GLU A 146 8.19 25.70 -22.84
N PRO A 147 8.42 27.01 -23.01
CA PRO A 147 8.05 28.00 -21.99
C PRO A 147 6.53 28.01 -21.79
N PHE A 148 6.09 28.02 -20.54
CA PHE A 148 4.67 28.14 -20.25
C PHE A 148 4.43 29.23 -19.19
N ASN A 149 3.26 29.80 -19.22
CA ASN A 149 2.84 30.81 -18.25
C ASN A 149 2.23 30.18 -17.03
N PHE A 150 2.83 30.41 -15.88
CA PHE A 150 2.30 29.99 -14.58
C PHE A 150 2.02 31.24 -13.74
N CYS A 151 0.77 31.45 -13.37
CA CYS A 151 0.34 32.63 -12.61
C CYS A 151 0.76 33.97 -13.25
N GLY A 152 0.75 34.06 -14.60
CA GLY A 152 1.15 35.26 -15.33
C GLY A 152 2.66 35.46 -15.46
N ALA A 153 3.48 34.55 -15.02
CA ALA A 153 4.94 34.57 -15.18
C ALA A 153 5.37 33.56 -16.25
N GLU A 154 6.27 33.97 -17.12
CA GLU A 154 6.85 33.07 -18.10
C GLU A 154 7.92 32.20 -17.45
N VAL A 155 7.79 30.88 -17.58
CA VAL A 155 8.68 29.90 -16.97
C VAL A 155 9.69 29.39 -17.99
N ILE A 156 10.96 29.44 -17.64
CA ILE A 156 12.06 29.07 -18.52
C ILE A 156 12.18 27.54 -18.67
N PRO A 157 12.51 27.01 -19.88
CA PRO A 157 12.45 25.59 -20.21
C PRO A 157 13.31 24.60 -19.39
N LEU A 158 14.24 25.07 -18.59
CA LEU A 158 15.16 24.21 -17.79
C LEU A 158 14.67 23.94 -16.36
N ARG A 159 13.40 24.23 -16.05
CA ARG A 159 12.83 23.98 -14.74
C ARG A 159 12.07 22.67 -14.72
N LEU A 160 12.33 21.88 -13.67
CA LEU A 160 11.54 20.69 -13.35
C LEU A 160 10.19 21.08 -12.78
N GLU A 161 9.13 20.61 -13.39
CA GLU A 161 7.78 20.80 -12.89
C GLU A 161 7.30 19.57 -12.16
N VAL A 162 6.78 19.76 -10.98
CA VAL A 162 6.20 18.70 -10.17
C VAL A 162 4.74 19.01 -9.94
N LYS A 163 3.86 18.15 -10.42
CA LYS A 163 2.44 18.22 -10.09
C LYS A 163 2.24 17.64 -8.70
N LEU A 164 1.89 18.48 -7.74
CA LEU A 164 1.62 18.06 -6.39
C LEU A 164 0.30 17.28 -6.30
N PRO A 165 0.14 16.37 -5.30
CA PRO A 165 -1.09 15.62 -5.09
C PRO A 165 -2.33 16.51 -4.92
N SER A 166 -2.14 17.74 -4.45
CA SER A 166 -3.21 18.74 -4.31
C SER A 166 -3.66 19.38 -5.65
N GLY A 167 -3.08 18.95 -6.79
CA GLY A 167 -3.35 19.54 -8.10
C GLY A 167 -2.58 20.84 -8.36
N LYS A 168 -1.80 21.33 -7.41
CA LYS A 168 -0.93 22.48 -7.60
C LYS A 168 0.34 22.09 -8.33
N MET A 169 0.81 22.97 -9.21
CA MET A 169 2.10 22.82 -9.88
C MET A 169 3.18 23.52 -9.08
N ALA A 170 4.30 22.83 -8.84
CA ALA A 170 5.49 23.44 -8.26
C ALA A 170 6.63 23.38 -9.28
N SER A 171 7.34 24.48 -9.41
CA SER A 171 8.51 24.57 -10.28
C SER A 171 9.78 24.49 -9.43
N ILE A 172 10.67 23.54 -9.76
CA ILE A 172 11.96 23.41 -9.10
C ILE A 172 13.02 24.04 -10.01
N GLY A 173 13.52 25.19 -9.60
CA GLY A 173 14.60 25.88 -10.30
C GLY A 173 15.98 25.51 -9.73
N ARG A 174 17.05 26.01 -10.36
CA ARG A 174 18.44 25.81 -9.88
C ARG A 174 18.64 26.22 -8.41
N LYS A 175 17.95 27.25 -7.94
CA LYS A 175 18.00 27.70 -6.55
C LYS A 175 17.46 26.66 -5.58
N ASP A 176 16.40 25.96 -5.95
CA ASP A 176 15.75 24.95 -5.11
C ASP A 176 16.60 23.68 -5.03
N LEU A 177 17.53 23.49 -5.96
CA LEU A 177 18.53 22.42 -5.96
C LEU A 177 19.81 22.79 -5.23
N GLY A 178 19.87 23.97 -4.57
CA GLY A 178 21.08 24.46 -3.91
C GLY A 178 22.19 24.92 -4.85
N ILE A 179 21.89 25.06 -6.11
CA ILE A 179 22.82 25.55 -7.14
C ILE A 179 22.50 27.04 -7.37
N MET A 180 23.42 27.86 -7.01
CA MET A 180 23.30 29.30 -7.23
C MET A 180 23.77 29.68 -8.62
#